data_470bf4667a1b6311375e9007f8c924e7
#
_entry.id   470bf4667a1b6311375e9007f8c924e7
#
_cell.length_a   1.000
_cell.length_b   1.000
_cell.length_c   1.000
_cell.angle_alpha   90.00
_cell.angle_beta   90.00
_cell.angle_gamma   90.00
#
_symmetry.space_group_name_H-M   'P 1'
#
loop_
_entity.id
_entity.type
_entity.pdbx_description
1 polymer ?
#
loop_
_entity_poly.entity_id
_entity_poly.type
_entity_poly.pdbx_seq_one_letter_code
_entity_poly.pdbx_strand_id
1 'polypeptide(L)'
;VILALMLARQGVQVILLEAHADFDREFRGDTIHPAVLEILDELGLAERVLQIGHTKIRQAALPGMIQAPLVDFSRLKTRYPYIAMLPQADLLACIAAEAQRYPHFQLMMGVHVHELIIEDGKVCGVCFQGKDGSYAVRAALTVAADGRFSRVRKLAGIEPIKTSPPMDVMWFKLPRLPSDPAGAMGRFAKGRLLIVLDRTDTWQLGYVIWKGSFQQVRAAGLEPLRQSIVELMPALVDRVGELQDWKQFSLLSVESSRVRRWYKLGLLLIGDAAHVMSPVGRVGINYAIQDAVVAANVLSAPLKAGRVRLR
;
A
#
# COMPACT_ATOMS: atom_id res chain seq x y z
N VAL A 1 -0.87 10.40 -5.41
CA VAL A 1 -1.46 11.61 -4.79
C VAL A 1 -0.38 12.50 -4.17
N ILE A 2 0.53 12.00 -3.28
CA ILE A 2 1.60 12.82 -2.61
C ILE A 2 2.49 13.54 -3.62
N LEU A 3 3.05 12.83 -4.62
CA LEU A 3 3.86 13.46 -5.66
C LEU A 3 3.09 14.57 -6.38
N ALA A 4 1.83 14.31 -6.71
CA ALA A 4 0.98 15.28 -7.40
C ALA A 4 0.75 16.55 -6.57
N LEU A 5 0.49 16.40 -5.26
CA LEU A 5 0.38 17.52 -4.33
C LEU A 5 1.69 18.33 -4.27
N MET A 6 2.83 17.66 -4.11
CA MET A 6 4.12 18.33 -3.97
C MET A 6 4.51 19.10 -5.24
N LEU A 7 4.26 18.53 -6.42
CA LEU A 7 4.50 19.19 -7.72
C LEU A 7 3.54 20.38 -7.92
N ALA A 8 2.26 20.21 -7.62
CA ALA A 8 1.27 21.29 -7.74
C ALA A 8 1.57 22.47 -6.81
N ARG A 9 2.00 22.21 -5.57
CA ARG A 9 2.52 23.23 -4.63
C ARG A 9 3.68 24.04 -5.21
N GLN A 10 4.51 23.39 -6.01
CA GLN A 10 5.62 24.04 -6.70
C GLN A 10 5.22 24.77 -7.99
N GLY A 11 3.94 24.79 -8.35
CA GLY A 11 3.43 25.44 -9.57
C GLY A 11 3.63 24.61 -10.85
N VAL A 12 3.90 23.32 -10.73
CA VAL A 12 3.94 22.39 -11.88
C VAL A 12 2.50 21.97 -12.21
N GLN A 13 2.14 22.00 -13.50
CA GLN A 13 0.86 21.46 -13.98
C GLN A 13 0.84 19.93 -13.82
N VAL A 14 -0.16 19.42 -13.11
CA VAL A 14 -0.30 18.00 -12.81
C VAL A 14 -1.70 17.51 -13.13
N ILE A 15 -1.79 16.44 -13.90
CA ILE A 15 -3.02 15.67 -14.09
C ILE A 15 -2.81 14.31 -13.42
N LEU A 16 -3.63 14.02 -12.40
CA LEU A 16 -3.65 12.73 -11.72
C LEU A 16 -4.82 11.90 -12.24
N LEU A 17 -4.50 10.75 -12.84
CA LEU A 17 -5.45 9.78 -13.37
C LEU A 17 -5.61 8.63 -12.38
N GLU A 18 -6.84 8.34 -11.95
CA GLU A 18 -7.17 7.21 -11.09
C GLU A 18 -8.20 6.32 -11.76
N ALA A 19 -7.92 5.02 -11.81
CA ALA A 19 -8.77 4.06 -12.52
C ALA A 19 -10.10 3.79 -11.80
N HIS A 20 -10.15 3.95 -10.50
CA HIS A 20 -11.36 3.72 -9.72
C HIS A 20 -12.16 4.99 -9.50
N ALA A 21 -13.43 4.83 -9.15
CA ALA A 21 -14.34 5.94 -8.88
C ALA A 21 -14.08 6.61 -7.52
N ASP A 22 -13.38 5.92 -6.62
CA ASP A 22 -13.01 6.36 -5.26
C ASP A 22 -11.64 5.83 -4.87
N PHE A 23 -11.22 6.10 -3.62
CA PHE A 23 -9.96 5.59 -3.05
C PHE A 23 -10.16 4.33 -2.21
N ASP A 24 -11.37 3.80 -2.11
CA ASP A 24 -11.63 2.59 -1.30
C ASP A 24 -10.99 1.36 -1.95
N ARG A 25 -10.23 0.62 -1.15
CA ARG A 25 -9.51 -0.58 -1.55
C ARG A 25 -9.53 -1.59 -0.42
N GLU A 26 -10.08 -2.74 -0.67
CA GLU A 26 -10.02 -3.82 0.29
C GLU A 26 -8.58 -4.25 0.61
N PHE A 27 -8.32 -4.54 1.88
CA PHE A 27 -7.10 -5.18 2.40
C PHE A 27 -5.77 -4.48 2.08
N ARG A 28 -5.73 -3.15 1.92
CA ARG A 28 -4.48 -2.43 1.71
C ARG A 28 -3.93 -1.79 2.98
N GLY A 29 -2.60 -1.58 2.95
CA GLY A 29 -1.81 -1.17 4.09
C GLY A 29 -2.29 0.14 4.71
N ASP A 30 -2.68 0.06 5.96
CA ASP A 30 -3.24 1.16 6.75
C ASP A 30 -2.22 1.73 7.73
N THR A 31 -0.93 1.43 7.56
CA THR A 31 0.10 1.81 8.53
C THR A 31 1.01 2.89 7.99
N ILE A 32 1.03 4.01 8.69
CA ILE A 32 1.93 5.14 8.43
C ILE A 32 3.01 5.15 9.49
N HIS A 33 4.25 4.98 9.06
CA HIS A 33 5.41 4.87 9.92
C HIS A 33 5.94 6.24 10.34
N PRO A 34 6.76 6.33 11.42
CA PRO A 34 7.28 7.59 11.95
C PRO A 34 7.87 8.52 10.89
N ALA A 35 8.74 8.01 10.02
CA ALA A 35 9.37 8.82 8.97
C ALA A 35 8.37 9.45 7.98
N VAL A 36 7.26 8.76 7.70
CA VAL A 36 6.21 9.32 6.83
C VAL A 36 5.33 10.31 7.58
N LEU A 37 5.11 10.11 8.88
CA LEU A 37 4.44 11.12 9.71
C LEU A 37 5.27 12.42 9.78
N GLU A 38 6.60 12.34 9.83
CA GLU A 38 7.49 13.51 9.72
C GLU A 38 7.37 14.19 8.35
N ILE A 39 7.37 13.42 7.26
CA ILE A 39 7.11 13.95 5.91
C ILE A 39 5.77 14.68 5.85
N LEU A 40 4.71 14.11 6.42
CA LEU A 40 3.40 14.76 6.47
C LEU A 40 3.42 16.02 7.34
N ASP A 41 4.23 16.06 8.40
CA ASP A 41 4.41 17.23 9.25
C ASP A 41 5.13 18.37 8.49
N GLU A 42 6.21 18.06 7.80
CA GLU A 42 6.92 19.01 6.91
C GLU A 42 6.00 19.54 5.79
N LEU A 43 5.06 18.72 5.32
CA LEU A 43 4.04 19.14 4.38
C LEU A 43 2.87 19.91 5.02
N GLY A 44 2.85 20.09 6.36
CA GLY A 44 1.75 20.74 7.10
C GLY A 44 0.45 19.93 7.09
N LEU A 45 0.55 18.60 6.92
CA LEU A 45 -0.62 17.70 6.81
C LEU A 45 -0.79 16.78 8.02
N ALA A 46 0.23 16.62 8.87
CA ALA A 46 0.22 15.64 9.94
C ALA A 46 -0.97 15.81 10.89
N GLU A 47 -1.26 17.03 11.35
CA GLU A 47 -2.36 17.29 12.27
C GLU A 47 -3.71 16.89 11.67
N ARG A 48 -3.94 17.24 10.40
CA ARG A 48 -5.19 16.92 9.70
C ARG A 48 -5.34 15.42 9.43
N VAL A 49 -4.25 14.75 9.07
CA VAL A 49 -4.23 13.29 8.89
C VAL A 49 -4.47 12.58 10.22
N LEU A 50 -3.92 13.08 11.32
CA LEU A 50 -4.09 12.48 12.64
C LEU A 50 -5.47 12.77 13.28
N GLN A 51 -6.30 13.64 12.69
CA GLN A 51 -7.72 13.76 13.02
C GLN A 51 -8.56 12.61 12.44
N ILE A 52 -8.05 11.89 11.44
CA ILE A 52 -8.64 10.63 10.99
C ILE A 52 -8.56 9.62 12.14
N GLY A 53 -9.64 8.88 12.38
CA GLY A 53 -9.66 7.83 13.41
C GLY A 53 -8.51 6.84 13.20
N HIS A 54 -7.61 6.73 14.18
CA HIS A 54 -6.41 5.90 14.05
C HIS A 54 -6.00 5.24 15.37
N THR A 55 -5.29 4.11 15.25
CA THR A 55 -4.65 3.43 16.38
C THR A 55 -3.14 3.66 16.35
N LYS A 56 -2.53 3.91 17.52
CA LYS A 56 -1.08 4.11 17.65
C LYS A 56 -0.40 2.81 18.10
N ILE A 57 0.48 2.29 17.28
CA ILE A 57 1.31 1.11 17.59
C ILE A 57 2.70 1.61 18.01
N ARG A 58 3.00 1.52 19.31
CA ARG A 58 4.30 1.94 19.87
C ARG A 58 5.31 0.80 19.93
N GLN A 59 4.83 -0.42 20.05
CA GLN A 59 5.66 -1.62 20.18
C GLN A 59 5.06 -2.74 19.31
N ALA A 60 5.93 -3.52 18.70
CA ALA A 60 5.58 -4.78 18.05
C ALA A 60 6.21 -5.92 18.85
N ALA A 61 5.37 -6.81 19.37
CA ALA A 61 5.79 -7.96 20.14
C ALA A 61 5.52 -9.26 19.39
N LEU A 62 6.29 -10.30 19.71
CA LEU A 62 6.08 -11.68 19.30
C LEU A 62 5.78 -12.54 20.53
N PRO A 63 4.53 -12.53 21.03
CA PRO A 63 4.18 -13.31 22.23
C PRO A 63 4.46 -14.79 22.05
N GLY A 64 5.12 -15.39 23.03
CA GLY A 64 5.50 -16.81 23.00
C GLY A 64 6.91 -17.10 22.47
N MET A 65 7.60 -16.14 21.87
CA MET A 65 8.99 -16.30 21.42
C MET A 65 9.98 -15.45 22.21
N ILE A 66 9.60 -14.21 22.53
CA ILE A 66 10.49 -13.25 23.20
C ILE A 66 9.68 -12.48 24.25
N GLN A 67 10.21 -12.32 25.48
CA GLN A 67 9.56 -11.56 26.54
C GLN A 67 9.63 -10.04 26.30
N ALA A 68 10.58 -9.55 25.49
CA ALA A 68 10.73 -8.15 25.12
C ALA A 68 10.05 -7.84 23.80
N PRO A 69 9.63 -6.59 23.52
CA PRO A 69 9.15 -6.20 22.21
C PRO A 69 10.25 -6.35 21.16
N LEU A 70 9.91 -6.95 20.01
CA LEU A 70 10.82 -7.09 18.87
C LEU A 70 11.23 -5.71 18.33
N VAL A 71 10.31 -4.77 18.32
CA VAL A 71 10.51 -3.38 17.92
C VAL A 71 9.81 -2.46 18.92
N ASP A 72 10.52 -1.44 19.37
CA ASP A 72 10.01 -0.40 20.25
C ASP A 72 10.22 0.97 19.61
N PHE A 73 9.16 1.49 18.99
CA PHE A 73 9.15 2.80 18.33
C PHE A 73 9.24 3.96 19.35
N SER A 74 8.85 3.76 20.61
CA SER A 74 8.88 4.80 21.64
C SER A 74 10.32 5.31 21.92
N ARG A 75 11.33 4.53 21.53
CA ARG A 75 12.75 4.90 21.65
C ARG A 75 13.25 5.82 20.53
N LEU A 76 12.45 6.05 19.49
CA LEU A 76 12.82 6.96 18.41
C LEU A 76 12.76 8.41 18.89
N LYS A 77 13.79 9.17 18.56
CA LYS A 77 13.86 10.62 18.80
C LYS A 77 13.11 11.37 17.70
N THR A 78 11.79 11.28 17.71
CA THR A 78 10.89 11.91 16.73
C THR A 78 9.64 12.44 17.44
N ARG A 79 8.95 13.39 16.83
CA ARG A 79 7.62 13.87 17.28
C ARG A 79 6.56 12.75 17.22
N TYR A 80 6.77 11.74 16.35
CA TYR A 80 5.82 10.66 16.10
C TYR A 80 6.42 9.27 16.39
N PRO A 81 6.73 8.93 17.67
CA PRO A 81 7.40 7.68 18.03
C PRO A 81 6.41 6.49 18.05
N TYR A 82 5.65 6.30 16.96
CA TYR A 82 4.65 5.25 16.80
C TYR A 82 4.32 5.05 15.30
N ILE A 83 3.77 3.90 14.98
CA ILE A 83 3.08 3.68 13.69
C ILE A 83 1.61 4.10 13.90
N ALA A 84 1.10 4.97 13.04
CA ALA A 84 -0.33 5.27 12.97
C ALA A 84 -1.02 4.25 12.05
N MET A 85 -2.03 3.54 12.57
CA MET A 85 -2.87 2.65 11.79
C MET A 85 -4.20 3.37 11.51
N LEU A 86 -4.44 3.72 10.25
CA LEU A 86 -5.60 4.50 9.80
C LEU A 86 -6.08 4.02 8.42
N PRO A 87 -7.36 4.25 8.05
CA PRO A 87 -7.87 3.86 6.75
C PRO A 87 -7.13 4.57 5.61
N GLN A 88 -6.59 3.79 4.67
CA GLN A 88 -5.84 4.35 3.53
C GLN A 88 -6.71 5.23 2.63
N ALA A 89 -7.99 4.88 2.46
CA ALA A 89 -8.93 5.66 1.67
C ALA A 89 -9.05 7.09 2.19
N ASP A 90 -9.22 7.25 3.51
CA ASP A 90 -9.34 8.55 4.16
C ASP A 90 -8.06 9.37 4.08
N LEU A 91 -6.89 8.71 4.21
CA LEU A 91 -5.59 9.35 4.00
C LEU A 91 -5.48 9.91 2.58
N LEU A 92 -5.78 9.09 1.56
CA LEU A 92 -5.70 9.50 0.16
C LEU A 92 -6.69 10.60 -0.16
N ALA A 93 -7.93 10.52 0.34
CA ALA A 93 -8.94 11.56 0.18
C ALA A 93 -8.51 12.88 0.82
N CYS A 94 -7.95 12.83 2.03
CA CYS A 94 -7.42 14.01 2.73
C CYS A 94 -6.31 14.69 1.92
N ILE A 95 -5.36 13.93 1.37
CA ILE A 95 -4.26 14.46 0.58
C ILE A 95 -4.74 14.98 -0.79
N ALA A 96 -5.70 14.28 -1.42
CA ALA A 96 -6.28 14.71 -2.69
C ALA A 96 -7.06 16.02 -2.54
N ALA A 97 -7.85 16.16 -1.46
CA ALA A 97 -8.56 17.40 -1.14
C ALA A 97 -7.61 18.59 -0.94
N GLU A 98 -6.43 18.35 -0.32
CA GLU A 98 -5.41 19.40 -0.22
C GLU A 98 -4.82 19.74 -1.58
N ALA A 99 -4.54 18.74 -2.44
CA ALA A 99 -4.00 18.97 -3.77
C ALA A 99 -4.96 19.78 -4.67
N GLN A 100 -6.27 19.55 -4.55
CA GLN A 100 -7.32 20.27 -5.30
C GLN A 100 -7.38 21.78 -4.99
N ARG A 101 -6.76 22.25 -3.91
CA ARG A 101 -6.64 23.68 -3.61
C ARG A 101 -5.68 24.43 -4.54
N TYR A 102 -4.85 23.69 -5.27
CA TYR A 102 -3.88 24.29 -6.18
C TYR A 102 -4.39 24.31 -7.62
N PRO A 103 -4.38 25.48 -8.29
CA PRO A 103 -4.93 25.62 -9.66
C PRO A 103 -4.17 24.80 -10.69
N HIS A 104 -2.98 24.33 -10.36
CA HIS A 104 -2.13 23.49 -11.22
C HIS A 104 -2.43 22.00 -11.08
N PHE A 105 -3.40 21.60 -10.27
CA PHE A 105 -3.74 20.20 -10.04
C PHE A 105 -5.11 19.87 -10.63
N GLN A 106 -5.17 18.77 -11.39
CA GLN A 106 -6.41 18.17 -11.86
C GLN A 106 -6.46 16.71 -11.48
N LEU A 107 -7.56 16.26 -10.88
CA LEU A 107 -7.84 14.86 -10.57
C LEU A 107 -8.94 14.33 -11.49
N MET A 108 -8.69 13.21 -12.13
CA MET A 108 -9.67 12.49 -12.96
C MET A 108 -9.84 11.09 -12.40
N MET A 109 -11.02 10.79 -11.87
CA MET A 109 -11.40 9.49 -11.31
C MET A 109 -12.14 8.64 -12.34
N GLY A 110 -12.08 7.31 -12.22
CA GLY A 110 -12.76 6.37 -13.10
C GLY A 110 -12.20 6.33 -14.53
N VAL A 111 -10.91 6.65 -14.71
CA VAL A 111 -10.26 6.71 -16.02
C VAL A 111 -9.15 5.66 -16.14
N HIS A 112 -9.17 4.89 -17.22
CA HIS A 112 -8.28 3.75 -17.43
C HIS A 112 -7.28 4.02 -18.54
N VAL A 113 -6.00 4.16 -18.19
CA VAL A 113 -4.92 4.26 -19.18
C VAL A 113 -4.81 2.94 -19.94
N HIS A 114 -4.80 3.03 -21.28
CA HIS A 114 -4.71 1.83 -22.15
C HIS A 114 -3.56 1.87 -23.13
N GLU A 115 -2.94 3.04 -23.37
CA GLU A 115 -1.85 3.21 -24.33
C GLU A 115 -0.88 4.30 -23.89
N LEU A 116 0.38 4.22 -24.31
CA LEU A 116 1.40 5.27 -24.17
C LEU A 116 1.52 6.02 -25.50
N ILE A 117 1.54 7.34 -25.46
CA ILE A 117 1.93 8.17 -26.60
C ILE A 117 3.45 8.18 -26.65
N ILE A 118 4.02 7.57 -27.71
CA ILE A 118 5.47 7.45 -27.88
C ILE A 118 5.88 8.16 -29.16
N GLU A 119 6.83 9.07 -29.08
CA GLU A 119 7.42 9.79 -30.20
C GLU A 119 8.95 9.71 -30.09
N ASP A 120 9.62 9.28 -31.15
CA ASP A 120 11.08 9.12 -31.21
C ASP A 120 11.66 8.32 -30.02
N GLY A 121 10.94 7.27 -29.57
CA GLY A 121 11.31 6.43 -28.44
C GLY A 121 11.11 7.07 -27.06
N LYS A 122 10.52 8.27 -27.00
CA LYS A 122 10.18 8.99 -25.76
C LYS A 122 8.69 8.88 -25.48
N VAL A 123 8.33 8.60 -24.23
CA VAL A 123 6.95 8.70 -23.75
C VAL A 123 6.57 10.18 -23.63
N CYS A 124 5.55 10.60 -24.37
CA CYS A 124 5.06 11.98 -24.46
C CYS A 124 3.66 12.14 -23.87
N GLY A 125 3.11 11.09 -23.22
CA GLY A 125 1.79 11.11 -22.62
C GLY A 125 1.12 9.74 -22.62
N VAL A 126 -0.18 9.75 -22.40
CA VAL A 126 -1.02 8.53 -22.32
C VAL A 126 -2.35 8.74 -23.01
N CYS A 127 -2.92 7.63 -23.56
CA CYS A 127 -4.32 7.55 -23.92
C CYS A 127 -5.08 6.81 -22.81
N PHE A 128 -6.27 7.28 -22.50
CA PHE A 128 -7.11 6.69 -21.46
C PHE A 128 -8.59 6.67 -21.84
N GLN A 129 -9.33 5.71 -21.32
CA GLN A 129 -10.77 5.60 -21.45
C GLN A 129 -11.43 6.32 -20.27
N GLY A 130 -12.28 7.29 -20.57
CA GLY A 130 -13.20 7.95 -19.64
C GLY A 130 -14.64 7.52 -19.88
N LYS A 131 -15.59 8.18 -19.18
CA LYS A 131 -17.03 7.85 -19.29
C LYS A 131 -17.57 8.04 -20.69
N ASP A 132 -17.15 9.12 -21.38
CA ASP A 132 -17.74 9.55 -22.65
C ASP A 132 -16.87 9.21 -23.87
N GLY A 133 -15.80 8.44 -23.69
CA GLY A 133 -14.93 8.04 -24.78
C GLY A 133 -13.44 7.94 -24.43
N SER A 134 -12.62 7.82 -25.47
CA SER A 134 -11.16 7.77 -25.34
C SER A 134 -10.57 9.17 -25.47
N TYR A 135 -9.62 9.47 -24.59
CA TYR A 135 -8.93 10.75 -24.49
C TYR A 135 -7.42 10.55 -24.53
N ALA A 136 -6.72 11.62 -24.90
CA ALA A 136 -5.26 11.65 -24.87
C ALA A 136 -4.78 12.85 -24.04
N VAL A 137 -3.76 12.62 -23.22
CA VAL A 137 -3.06 13.66 -22.46
C VAL A 137 -1.58 13.61 -22.81
N ARG A 138 -1.04 14.75 -23.21
CA ARG A 138 0.40 14.93 -23.44
C ARG A 138 1.06 15.54 -22.20
N ALA A 139 2.25 15.05 -21.89
CA ALA A 139 3.02 15.51 -20.74
C ALA A 139 4.52 15.46 -21.02
N ALA A 140 5.27 16.37 -20.41
CA ALA A 140 6.72 16.36 -20.43
C ALA A 140 7.31 15.12 -19.71
N LEU A 141 6.57 14.62 -18.71
CA LEU A 141 6.89 13.40 -17.96
C LEU A 141 5.59 12.67 -17.59
N THR A 142 5.53 11.38 -17.87
CA THR A 142 4.52 10.47 -17.36
C THR A 142 5.09 9.76 -16.12
N VAL A 143 4.33 9.73 -15.02
CA VAL A 143 4.71 8.98 -13.82
C VAL A 143 3.72 7.85 -13.59
N ALA A 144 4.22 6.62 -13.60
CA ALA A 144 3.44 5.44 -13.28
C ALA A 144 3.51 5.14 -11.77
N ALA A 145 2.37 5.26 -11.10
CA ALA A 145 2.15 4.89 -9.71
C ALA A 145 0.94 3.95 -9.59
N ASP A 146 0.68 3.15 -10.64
CA ASP A 146 -0.50 2.35 -10.88
C ASP A 146 -0.42 0.92 -10.27
N GLY A 147 0.45 0.76 -9.26
CA GLY A 147 0.47 -0.38 -8.36
C GLY A 147 1.19 -1.62 -8.92
N ARG A 148 1.08 -2.74 -8.18
CA ARG A 148 1.82 -3.99 -8.46
C ARG A 148 1.60 -4.57 -9.86
N PHE A 149 0.41 -4.39 -10.41
CA PHE A 149 0.05 -4.88 -11.74
C PHE A 149 0.18 -3.80 -12.82
N SER A 150 0.98 -2.77 -12.57
CA SER A 150 1.16 -1.59 -13.39
C SER A 150 0.98 -1.85 -14.89
N ARG A 151 -0.06 -1.24 -15.45
CA ARG A 151 -0.34 -1.29 -16.89
C ARG A 151 0.66 -0.44 -17.67
N VAL A 152 0.99 0.72 -17.13
CA VAL A 152 1.97 1.63 -17.75
C VAL A 152 3.34 0.96 -17.84
N ARG A 153 3.78 0.27 -16.78
CA ARG A 153 5.03 -0.52 -16.82
C ARG A 153 5.01 -1.58 -17.93
N LYS A 154 3.90 -2.32 -18.05
CA LYS A 154 3.73 -3.34 -19.11
C LYS A 154 3.75 -2.72 -20.51
N LEU A 155 3.01 -1.64 -20.72
CA LEU A 155 2.99 -0.90 -22.00
C LEU A 155 4.36 -0.36 -22.37
N ALA A 156 5.17 0.02 -21.38
CA ALA A 156 6.55 0.45 -21.58
C ALA A 156 7.53 -0.71 -21.82
N GLY A 157 7.10 -1.97 -21.77
CA GLY A 157 7.97 -3.13 -21.92
C GLY A 157 9.03 -3.23 -20.83
N ILE A 158 8.70 -2.85 -19.58
CA ILE A 158 9.60 -2.96 -18.43
C ILE A 158 9.19 -4.18 -17.61
N GLU A 159 10.06 -5.20 -17.58
CA GLU A 159 9.82 -6.45 -16.86
C GLU A 159 10.41 -6.38 -15.44
N PRO A 160 9.63 -6.76 -14.41
CA PRO A 160 10.12 -6.83 -13.04
C PRO A 160 10.89 -8.14 -12.79
N ILE A 161 11.93 -8.04 -11.99
CA ILE A 161 12.61 -9.21 -11.40
C ILE A 161 11.78 -9.64 -10.19
N LYS A 162 11.25 -10.85 -10.22
CA LYS A 162 10.48 -11.43 -9.11
C LYS A 162 11.42 -12.06 -8.07
N THR A 163 11.17 -11.73 -6.80
CA THR A 163 11.91 -12.23 -5.63
C THR A 163 10.92 -12.63 -4.53
N SER A 164 9.86 -13.35 -4.92
CA SER A 164 8.75 -13.66 -4.01
C SER A 164 9.21 -14.54 -2.85
N PRO A 165 8.84 -14.21 -1.60
CA PRO A 165 9.06 -15.10 -0.47
C PRO A 165 8.21 -16.38 -0.61
N PRO A 166 8.61 -17.49 0.05
CA PRO A 166 7.96 -18.79 -0.10
C PRO A 166 6.65 -18.90 0.69
N MET A 167 5.85 -17.84 0.74
CA MET A 167 4.63 -17.80 1.52
C MET A 167 3.49 -17.06 0.81
N ASP A 168 2.26 -17.43 1.15
CA ASP A 168 1.02 -16.71 0.87
C ASP A 168 0.28 -16.47 2.18
N VAL A 169 -0.70 -15.55 2.21
CA VAL A 169 -1.48 -15.24 3.40
C VAL A 169 -2.97 -15.39 3.11
N MET A 170 -3.64 -16.20 3.92
CA MET A 170 -5.09 -16.32 3.90
C MET A 170 -5.67 -15.32 4.91
N TRP A 171 -6.35 -14.30 4.43
CA TRP A 171 -7.00 -13.29 5.25
C TRP A 171 -8.45 -13.67 5.52
N PHE A 172 -8.89 -13.49 6.77
CA PHE A 172 -10.28 -13.68 7.20
C PHE A 172 -10.58 -12.78 8.40
N LYS A 173 -11.85 -12.73 8.80
CA LYS A 173 -12.30 -11.94 9.96
C LYS A 173 -13.01 -12.83 10.95
N LEU A 174 -12.85 -12.53 12.24
CA LEU A 174 -13.64 -13.10 13.34
C LEU A 174 -14.08 -11.96 14.27
N PRO A 175 -15.20 -12.11 15.00
CA PRO A 175 -15.62 -11.13 16.00
C PRO A 175 -14.53 -10.91 17.04
N ARG A 176 -14.41 -9.66 17.52
CA ARG A 176 -13.55 -9.28 18.64
C ARG A 176 -14.43 -9.03 19.86
N LEU A 177 -14.05 -9.60 21.00
CA LEU A 177 -14.73 -9.37 22.28
C LEU A 177 -14.08 -8.20 23.03
N PRO A 178 -14.83 -7.47 23.86
CA PRO A 178 -14.26 -6.41 24.72
C PRO A 178 -13.14 -6.90 25.66
N SER A 179 -13.18 -8.20 26.03
CA SER A 179 -12.17 -8.85 26.89
C SER A 179 -10.89 -9.22 26.12
N ASP A 180 -10.89 -9.17 24.80
CA ASP A 180 -9.70 -9.48 24.01
C ASP A 180 -8.63 -8.39 24.14
N PRO A 181 -7.34 -8.76 24.13
CA PRO A 181 -6.26 -7.79 24.20
C PRO A 181 -6.31 -6.85 22.99
N ALA A 182 -6.02 -5.55 23.22
CA ALA A 182 -5.96 -4.58 22.13
C ALA A 182 -4.64 -4.68 21.35
N GLY A 183 -4.67 -4.26 20.09
CA GLY A 183 -3.50 -4.05 19.25
C GLY A 183 -3.24 -5.14 18.22
N ALA A 184 -2.12 -4.98 17.49
CA ALA A 184 -1.66 -5.94 16.50
C ALA A 184 -0.64 -6.89 17.10
N MET A 185 -0.74 -8.17 16.79
CA MET A 185 0.18 -9.18 17.29
C MET A 185 0.45 -10.27 16.25
N GLY A 186 1.56 -11.01 16.41
CA GLY A 186 1.86 -12.25 15.70
C GLY A 186 1.80 -13.43 16.65
N ARG A 187 1.27 -14.57 16.20
CA ARG A 187 1.32 -15.85 16.89
C ARG A 187 2.13 -16.82 16.05
N PHE A 188 3.14 -17.41 16.66
CA PHE A 188 4.08 -18.28 15.98
C PHE A 188 4.08 -19.67 16.63
N ALA A 189 4.09 -20.68 15.79
CA ALA A 189 4.44 -22.04 16.16
C ALA A 189 5.30 -22.65 15.04
N LYS A 190 5.87 -23.84 15.27
CA LYS A 190 6.74 -24.51 14.28
C LYS A 190 6.02 -24.61 12.93
N GLY A 191 6.53 -23.89 11.92
CA GLY A 191 6.00 -23.89 10.56
C GLY A 191 4.66 -23.15 10.36
N ARG A 192 4.16 -22.43 11.37
CA ARG A 192 2.86 -21.73 11.33
C ARG A 192 2.98 -20.30 11.88
N LEU A 193 2.26 -19.38 11.26
CA LEU A 193 2.20 -17.98 11.68
C LEU A 193 0.77 -17.46 11.48
N LEU A 194 0.22 -16.86 12.53
CA LEU A 194 -1.05 -16.13 12.51
C LEU A 194 -0.78 -14.65 12.79
N ILE A 195 -1.11 -13.80 11.84
CA ILE A 195 -1.12 -12.34 11.98
C ILE A 195 -2.47 -11.94 12.55
N VAL A 196 -2.49 -11.13 13.61
CA VAL A 196 -3.70 -10.72 14.32
C VAL A 196 -3.75 -9.21 14.36
N LEU A 197 -4.79 -8.60 13.80
CA LEU A 197 -4.96 -7.16 13.67
C LEU A 197 -6.29 -6.75 14.29
N ASP A 198 -6.20 -5.82 15.24
CA ASP A 198 -7.35 -5.20 15.87
C ASP A 198 -8.03 -4.21 14.90
N ARG A 199 -9.35 -4.40 14.69
CA ARG A 199 -10.21 -3.55 13.84
C ARG A 199 -11.42 -3.05 14.63
N THR A 200 -11.22 -2.76 15.90
CA THR A 200 -12.24 -2.29 16.84
C THR A 200 -13.23 -3.40 17.22
N ASP A 201 -14.13 -3.80 16.33
CA ASP A 201 -15.18 -4.79 16.57
C ASP A 201 -14.87 -6.18 16.00
N THR A 202 -13.79 -6.29 15.22
CA THR A 202 -13.38 -7.53 14.57
C THR A 202 -11.88 -7.73 14.64
N TRP A 203 -11.47 -8.98 14.69
CA TRP A 203 -10.12 -9.39 14.36
C TRP A 203 -9.99 -9.58 12.85
N GLN A 204 -9.07 -8.89 12.22
CA GLN A 204 -8.58 -9.26 10.91
C GLN A 204 -7.38 -10.19 11.09
N LEU A 205 -7.52 -11.41 10.62
CA LEU A 205 -6.57 -12.50 10.82
C LEU A 205 -5.91 -12.88 9.50
N GLY A 206 -4.59 -13.08 9.51
CA GLY A 206 -3.82 -13.55 8.37
C GLY A 206 -3.10 -14.85 8.70
N TYR A 207 -3.58 -15.99 8.20
CA TYR A 207 -2.92 -17.27 8.36
C TYR A 207 -1.92 -17.48 7.23
N VAL A 208 -0.65 -17.60 7.58
CA VAL A 208 0.44 -17.77 6.61
C VAL A 208 0.55 -19.25 6.20
N ILE A 209 0.58 -19.47 4.91
CA ILE A 209 0.73 -20.78 4.28
C ILE A 209 1.94 -20.79 3.33
N TRP A 210 2.44 -21.96 2.96
CA TRP A 210 3.44 -22.08 1.92
C TRP A 210 2.92 -21.58 0.58
N LYS A 211 3.78 -20.93 -0.18
CA LYS A 211 3.40 -20.35 -1.47
C LYS A 211 2.82 -21.42 -2.39
N GLY A 212 1.62 -21.15 -2.93
CA GLY A 212 0.89 -22.06 -3.82
C GLY A 212 0.18 -23.22 -3.13
N SER A 213 0.24 -23.35 -1.78
CA SER A 213 -0.39 -24.49 -1.07
C SER A 213 -1.88 -24.29 -0.76
N PHE A 214 -2.50 -23.20 -1.19
CA PHE A 214 -3.91 -22.90 -0.85
C PHE A 214 -4.88 -24.02 -1.23
N GLN A 215 -4.70 -24.65 -2.40
CA GLN A 215 -5.57 -25.74 -2.84
C GLN A 215 -5.40 -27.00 -1.95
N GLN A 216 -4.20 -27.26 -1.44
CA GLN A 216 -3.94 -28.34 -0.50
C GLN A 216 -4.62 -28.08 0.85
N VAL A 217 -4.51 -26.83 1.37
CA VAL A 217 -5.20 -26.42 2.60
C VAL A 217 -6.72 -26.54 2.43
N ARG A 218 -7.23 -26.12 1.28
CA ARG A 218 -8.67 -26.22 0.96
C ARG A 218 -9.14 -27.70 0.87
N ALA A 219 -8.36 -28.56 0.26
CA ALA A 219 -8.67 -29.98 0.13
C ALA A 219 -8.66 -30.70 1.48
N ALA A 220 -7.84 -30.27 2.44
CA ALA A 220 -7.84 -30.80 3.81
C ALA A 220 -9.10 -30.43 4.62
N GLY A 221 -9.86 -29.42 4.17
CA GLY A 221 -11.07 -28.99 4.83
C GLY A 221 -10.86 -27.85 5.83
N LEU A 222 -11.98 -27.29 6.32
CA LEU A 222 -11.96 -26.17 7.29
C LEU A 222 -11.57 -26.62 8.69
N GLU A 223 -11.89 -27.84 9.09
CA GLU A 223 -11.68 -28.30 10.48
C GLU A 223 -10.20 -28.33 10.89
N PRO A 224 -9.27 -28.89 10.10
CA PRO A 224 -7.83 -28.82 10.40
C PRO A 224 -7.31 -27.37 10.47
N LEU A 225 -7.86 -26.47 9.65
CA LEU A 225 -7.50 -25.06 9.68
C LEU A 225 -7.99 -24.39 10.97
N ARG A 226 -9.26 -24.61 11.37
CA ARG A 226 -9.82 -24.11 12.64
C ARG A 226 -9.00 -24.58 13.84
N GLN A 227 -8.68 -25.86 13.88
CA GLN A 227 -7.86 -26.44 14.94
C GLN A 227 -6.48 -25.77 14.99
N SER A 228 -5.83 -25.58 13.85
CA SER A 228 -4.55 -24.90 13.78
C SER A 228 -4.60 -23.43 14.22
N ILE A 229 -5.70 -22.73 13.95
CA ILE A 229 -5.93 -21.35 14.41
C ILE A 229 -6.07 -21.31 15.93
N VAL A 230 -6.86 -22.23 16.52
CA VAL A 230 -7.04 -22.34 17.97
C VAL A 230 -5.75 -22.69 18.68
N GLU A 231 -4.93 -23.59 18.13
CA GLU A 231 -3.61 -23.91 18.69
C GLU A 231 -2.68 -22.68 18.73
N LEU A 232 -2.76 -21.79 17.74
CA LEU A 232 -2.00 -20.55 17.71
C LEU A 232 -2.59 -19.47 18.63
N MET A 233 -3.91 -19.42 18.75
CA MET A 233 -4.64 -18.43 19.56
C MET A 233 -5.84 -19.07 20.24
N PRO A 234 -5.65 -19.71 21.43
CA PRO A 234 -6.70 -20.40 22.16
C PRO A 234 -7.92 -19.54 22.49
N ALA A 235 -7.74 -18.23 22.60
CA ALA A 235 -8.83 -17.27 22.82
C ALA A 235 -9.88 -17.22 21.68
N LEU A 236 -9.65 -17.89 20.55
CA LEU A 236 -10.58 -17.95 19.42
C LEU A 236 -11.44 -19.23 19.40
N VAL A 237 -11.29 -20.13 20.39
CA VAL A 237 -11.97 -21.44 20.40
C VAL A 237 -13.49 -21.33 20.33
N ASP A 238 -14.07 -20.32 20.95
CA ASP A 238 -15.52 -20.05 21.03
C ASP A 238 -16.12 -19.48 19.73
N ARG A 239 -15.30 -18.97 18.80
CA ARG A 239 -15.76 -18.24 17.61
C ARG A 239 -15.10 -18.70 16.29
N VAL A 240 -14.07 -19.54 16.34
CA VAL A 240 -13.44 -20.08 15.11
C VAL A 240 -14.45 -20.89 14.27
N GLY A 241 -15.51 -21.44 14.88
CA GLY A 241 -16.62 -22.11 14.21
C GLY A 241 -17.42 -21.23 13.24
N GLU A 242 -17.32 -19.90 13.34
CA GLU A 242 -17.95 -18.97 12.38
C GLU A 242 -17.31 -19.01 10.99
N LEU A 243 -16.10 -19.58 10.85
CA LEU A 243 -15.46 -19.82 9.56
C LEU A 243 -16.10 -21.05 8.88
N GLN A 244 -17.24 -20.89 8.22
CA GLN A 244 -18.03 -21.98 7.65
C GLN A 244 -17.83 -22.19 6.15
N ASP A 245 -17.36 -21.16 5.42
CA ASP A 245 -17.19 -21.20 3.96
C ASP A 245 -15.82 -20.62 3.55
N TRP A 246 -15.20 -21.22 2.55
CA TRP A 246 -13.97 -20.73 1.93
C TRP A 246 -14.11 -19.33 1.30
N LYS A 247 -15.33 -18.88 1.00
CA LYS A 247 -15.60 -17.51 0.57
C LYS A 247 -15.29 -16.46 1.63
N GLN A 248 -15.20 -16.84 2.91
CA GLN A 248 -14.80 -15.95 4.00
C GLN A 248 -13.28 -15.68 4.01
N PHE A 249 -12.53 -16.40 3.19
CA PHE A 249 -11.07 -16.25 3.06
C PHE A 249 -10.69 -15.53 1.78
N SER A 250 -9.83 -14.53 1.91
CA SER A 250 -9.19 -13.85 0.79
C SER A 250 -7.72 -14.26 0.73
N LEU A 251 -7.31 -14.86 -0.38
CA LEU A 251 -5.92 -15.26 -0.58
C LEU A 251 -5.08 -14.07 -1.08
N LEU A 252 -4.10 -13.66 -0.29
CA LEU A 252 -3.04 -12.76 -0.72
C LEU A 252 -1.84 -13.58 -1.17
N SER A 253 -1.63 -13.69 -2.47
CA SER A 253 -0.36 -14.20 -2.98
C SER A 253 0.73 -13.17 -2.72
N VAL A 254 1.67 -13.52 -1.86
CA VAL A 254 2.76 -12.62 -1.49
C VAL A 254 3.76 -12.57 -2.64
N GLU A 255 3.84 -11.42 -3.27
CA GLU A 255 4.82 -11.13 -4.31
C GLU A 255 5.79 -10.07 -3.84
N SER A 256 7.04 -10.25 -4.19
CA SER A 256 8.07 -9.23 -4.12
C SER A 256 8.74 -9.14 -5.48
N SER A 257 8.91 -7.94 -5.96
CA SER A 257 9.56 -7.72 -7.26
C SER A 257 10.11 -6.30 -7.34
N ARG A 258 11.08 -6.12 -8.22
CA ARG A 258 11.63 -4.80 -8.51
C ARG A 258 12.01 -4.70 -9.97
N VAL A 259 11.96 -3.51 -10.55
CA VAL A 259 12.52 -3.26 -11.88
C VAL A 259 13.99 -2.87 -11.76
N ARG A 260 14.80 -3.19 -12.77
CA ARG A 260 16.23 -2.77 -12.80
C ARG A 260 16.38 -1.29 -13.03
N ARG A 261 15.56 -0.73 -13.92
CA ARG A 261 15.55 0.69 -14.27
C ARG A 261 14.14 1.24 -14.07
N TRP A 262 14.03 2.26 -13.26
CA TRP A 262 12.75 2.87 -12.88
C TRP A 262 12.24 3.88 -13.90
N TYR A 263 12.97 4.12 -14.96
CA TYR A 263 12.62 5.14 -15.95
C TYR A 263 12.96 4.73 -17.39
N LYS A 264 12.26 5.33 -18.32
CA LYS A 264 12.59 5.47 -19.74
C LYS A 264 12.47 6.93 -20.11
N LEU A 265 12.88 7.31 -21.34
CA LEU A 265 12.69 8.67 -21.81
C LEU A 265 11.22 9.08 -21.67
N GLY A 266 10.94 10.13 -20.91
CA GLY A 266 9.61 10.66 -20.64
C GLY A 266 8.74 9.82 -19.67
N LEU A 267 9.25 8.77 -19.04
CA LEU A 267 8.54 7.89 -18.13
C LEU A 267 9.33 7.65 -16.83
N LEU A 268 8.68 7.75 -15.69
CA LEU A 268 9.19 7.35 -14.37
C LEU A 268 8.20 6.37 -13.72
N LEU A 269 8.69 5.32 -13.07
CA LEU A 269 7.93 4.39 -12.23
C LEU A 269 8.24 4.68 -10.77
N ILE A 270 7.22 4.67 -9.88
CA ILE A 270 7.36 4.83 -8.43
C ILE A 270 6.45 3.86 -7.69
N GLY A 271 6.73 3.60 -6.42
CA GLY A 271 5.96 2.71 -5.57
C GLY A 271 5.88 1.29 -6.13
N ASP A 272 4.73 0.64 -5.95
CA ASP A 272 4.52 -0.75 -6.40
C ASP A 272 4.65 -0.93 -7.93
N ALA A 273 4.60 0.13 -8.73
CA ALA A 273 4.92 0.05 -10.16
C ALA A 273 6.41 -0.22 -10.40
N ALA A 274 7.29 0.24 -9.52
CA ALA A 274 8.73 0.03 -9.58
C ALA A 274 9.20 -1.13 -8.69
N HIS A 275 8.65 -1.27 -7.48
CA HIS A 275 9.07 -2.26 -6.48
C HIS A 275 7.89 -2.74 -5.64
N VAL A 276 7.49 -3.97 -5.81
CA VAL A 276 6.51 -4.63 -4.95
C VAL A 276 7.23 -5.24 -3.76
N MET A 277 6.83 -4.87 -2.57
CA MET A 277 7.42 -5.36 -1.33
C MET A 277 6.56 -6.43 -0.68
N SER A 278 7.21 -7.32 0.09
CA SER A 278 6.51 -8.24 0.98
C SER A 278 5.64 -7.46 1.97
N PRO A 279 4.45 -7.96 2.33
CA PRO A 279 3.58 -7.31 3.32
C PRO A 279 4.14 -7.34 4.75
N VAL A 280 5.24 -8.06 4.98
CA VAL A 280 5.94 -8.10 6.28
C VAL A 280 6.42 -6.69 6.63
N GLY A 281 6.09 -6.22 7.84
CA GLY A 281 6.41 -4.86 8.29
C GLY A 281 5.50 -3.75 7.73
N ARG A 282 4.61 -4.06 6.77
CA ARG A 282 3.62 -3.12 6.20
C ARG A 282 4.23 -1.81 5.68
N VAL A 283 5.41 -1.93 5.04
CA VAL A 283 6.21 -0.76 4.64
C VAL A 283 5.91 -0.24 3.23
N GLY A 284 5.16 -0.95 2.40
CA GLY A 284 4.99 -0.64 0.98
C GLY A 284 4.52 0.80 0.70
N ILE A 285 3.44 1.25 1.34
CA ILE A 285 2.94 2.63 1.18
C ILE A 285 3.95 3.66 1.67
N ASN A 286 4.71 3.34 2.72
CA ASN A 286 5.69 4.24 3.29
C ASN A 286 6.87 4.49 2.33
N TYR A 287 7.34 3.45 1.64
CA TYR A 287 8.35 3.61 0.60
C TYR A 287 7.79 4.33 -0.63
N ALA A 288 6.56 4.03 -1.04
CA ALA A 288 5.93 4.73 -2.17
C ALA A 288 5.78 6.24 -1.90
N ILE A 289 5.54 6.64 -0.64
CA ILE A 289 5.53 8.06 -0.24
C ILE A 289 6.93 8.65 -0.28
N GLN A 290 7.96 7.93 0.18
CA GLN A 290 9.35 8.37 0.10
C GLN A 290 9.81 8.52 -1.35
N ASP A 291 9.46 7.59 -2.25
CA ASP A 291 9.71 7.73 -3.69
C ASP A 291 9.10 9.02 -4.23
N ALA A 292 7.86 9.33 -3.83
CA ALA A 292 7.16 10.54 -4.25
C ALA A 292 7.89 11.81 -3.79
N VAL A 293 8.41 11.82 -2.56
CA VAL A 293 9.19 12.95 -2.02
C VAL A 293 10.49 13.14 -2.79
N VAL A 294 11.25 12.06 -3.00
CA VAL A 294 12.50 12.11 -3.78
C VAL A 294 12.22 12.56 -5.21
N ALA A 295 11.20 12.00 -5.85
CA ALA A 295 10.80 12.40 -7.20
C ALA A 295 10.40 13.89 -7.26
N ALA A 296 9.64 14.39 -6.30
CA ALA A 296 9.27 15.81 -6.24
C ALA A 296 10.51 16.70 -6.09
N ASN A 297 11.42 16.37 -5.18
CA ASN A 297 12.63 17.15 -4.93
C ASN A 297 13.55 17.23 -6.17
N VAL A 298 13.66 16.13 -6.92
CA VAL A 298 14.50 16.05 -8.12
C VAL A 298 13.85 16.70 -9.34
N LEU A 299 12.51 16.56 -9.49
CA LEU A 299 11.80 16.86 -10.73
C LEU A 299 11.15 18.24 -10.75
N SER A 300 10.85 18.87 -9.61
CA SER A 300 10.10 20.13 -9.57
C SER A 300 10.77 21.24 -10.38
N ALA A 301 12.07 21.50 -10.17
CA ALA A 301 12.77 22.55 -10.88
C ALA A 301 12.94 22.26 -12.39
N PRO A 302 13.35 21.04 -12.83
CA PRO A 302 13.39 20.68 -14.23
C PRO A 302 12.03 20.77 -14.95
N LEU A 303 10.93 20.33 -14.29
CA LEU A 303 9.59 20.41 -14.86
C LEU A 303 9.13 21.86 -15.05
N LYS A 304 9.35 22.72 -14.06
CA LYS A 304 9.07 24.16 -14.16
C LYS A 304 9.84 24.83 -15.29
N ALA A 305 11.10 24.42 -15.49
CA ALA A 305 11.95 24.96 -16.55
C ALA A 305 11.70 24.33 -17.93
N GLY A 306 10.77 23.37 -18.07
CA GLY A 306 10.54 22.63 -19.32
C GLY A 306 11.74 21.78 -19.77
N ARG A 307 12.63 21.41 -18.87
CA ARG A 307 13.96 20.80 -19.17
C ARG A 307 14.12 19.41 -18.55
N VAL A 308 13.07 18.58 -18.57
CA VAL A 308 13.18 17.21 -18.04
C VAL A 308 14.08 16.37 -18.95
N ARG A 309 15.30 16.08 -18.49
CA ARG A 309 16.22 15.12 -19.09
C ARG A 309 16.44 13.97 -18.12
N LEU A 310 15.75 12.85 -18.33
CA LEU A 310 16.05 11.58 -17.65
C LEU A 310 17.25 10.97 -18.41
N ARG A 311 18.45 11.07 -17.85
CA ARG A 311 19.67 10.44 -18.36
C ARG A 311 19.91 9.09 -17.69
#